data_9ee9fb54acaf6285f47e919ae63700b2
#
_entry.id   9ee9fb54acaf6285f47e919ae63700b2
#
_cell.length_a   1.000
_cell.length_b   1.000
_cell.length_c   1.000
_cell.angle_alpha   90.00
_cell.angle_beta   90.00
_cell.angle_gamma   90.00
#
_symmetry.space_group_name_H-M   'P 1'
#
loop_
_entity.id
_entity.type
_entity.pdbx_description
1 polymer ?
#
loop_
_entity_poly.entity_id
_entity_poly.type
_entity_poly.pdbx_seq_one_letter_code
_entity_poly.pdbx_strand_id
1 'polypeptide(L)'
;MMNFNKSIQIANKIISDFSPTFIVAEAGVNHGGDINLAKKLIDLAVDSGADAVKFQTFKAEHLILSNVKKAPYQLKTTEVSQSQMDMLRSLEVTRDQNLELKKYCLSKNIIFLTTPFDEISLDELDELDLPAYKVASTDLTNLPFLKKIAKKNKPILLSTGMSYLSEISKALETIYEFNKDVILLQCTANYPIEDSEANLNVINTFKRNYNVLLGYSDHTVGVGAAPFSIPMGASVVEKHFTIDKNQVGPDHKASL
;
A
#
# COMPACT_ATOMS: atom_id res chain seq x y z
N MET A 1 1.68 -3.44 27.37
CA MET A 1 2.01 -2.84 26.04
C MET A 1 2.18 -3.99 25.06
N MET A 2 1.58 -3.93 23.86
CA MET A 2 1.76 -4.95 22.83
C MET A 2 3.22 -4.92 22.33
N ASN A 3 3.84 -6.10 22.20
CA ASN A 3 5.23 -6.24 21.75
C ASN A 3 5.25 -6.93 20.39
N PHE A 4 5.25 -6.15 19.32
CA PHE A 4 5.42 -6.65 17.96
C PHE A 4 6.89 -6.99 17.67
N ASN A 5 7.13 -7.82 16.68
CA ASN A 5 8.48 -8.18 16.27
C ASN A 5 9.22 -6.97 15.69
N LYS A 6 10.51 -6.82 16.08
CA LYS A 6 11.40 -5.74 15.62
C LYS A 6 12.38 -6.18 14.52
N SER A 7 12.20 -7.41 14.06
CA SER A 7 12.89 -7.96 12.89
C SER A 7 11.86 -8.81 12.15
N ILE A 8 11.49 -8.39 10.95
CA ILE A 8 10.42 -9.00 10.13
C ILE A 8 11.02 -9.38 8.79
N GLN A 9 10.77 -10.60 8.35
CA GLN A 9 11.21 -11.07 7.04
C GLN A 9 10.09 -10.93 6.01
N ILE A 10 10.38 -10.21 4.91
CA ILE A 10 9.51 -10.17 3.72
C ILE A 10 10.31 -10.77 2.56
N ALA A 11 9.91 -11.93 2.07
CA ALA A 11 10.64 -12.72 1.09
C ALA A 11 12.11 -12.95 1.53
N ASN A 12 13.08 -12.45 0.79
CA ASN A 12 14.52 -12.53 1.07
C ASN A 12 15.09 -11.33 1.82
N LYS A 13 14.27 -10.37 2.25
CA LYS A 13 14.69 -9.15 2.95
C LYS A 13 14.33 -9.20 4.42
N ILE A 14 15.23 -8.75 5.28
CA ILE A 14 14.98 -8.54 6.71
C ILE A 14 14.78 -7.05 6.94
N ILE A 15 13.68 -6.69 7.56
CA ILE A 15 13.28 -5.31 7.90
C ILE A 15 13.42 -5.16 9.41
N SER A 16 14.19 -4.17 9.85
CA SER A 16 14.42 -3.86 11.26
C SER A 16 14.78 -2.37 11.42
N ASP A 17 14.86 -1.90 12.65
CA ASP A 17 15.30 -0.53 12.95
C ASP A 17 16.77 -0.25 12.48
N PHE A 18 17.54 -1.30 12.13
CA PHE A 18 18.98 -1.22 11.77
C PHE A 18 19.29 -1.74 10.36
N SER A 19 18.30 -2.29 9.65
CA SER A 19 18.48 -2.70 8.25
C SER A 19 18.40 -1.49 7.31
N PRO A 20 18.90 -1.59 6.06
CA PRO A 20 18.56 -0.63 5.02
C PRO A 20 17.04 -0.48 4.91
N THR A 21 16.57 0.74 4.64
CA THR A 21 15.13 1.01 4.45
C THR A 21 14.59 0.20 3.29
N PHE A 22 13.48 -0.49 3.52
CA PHE A 22 12.79 -1.27 2.50
C PHE A 22 11.92 -0.34 1.64
N ILE A 23 12.21 -0.28 0.34
CA ILE A 23 11.54 0.63 -0.60
C ILE A 23 10.47 -0.11 -1.38
N VAL A 24 9.23 0.34 -1.24
CA VAL A 24 8.06 -0.16 -1.97
C VAL A 24 7.68 0.85 -3.05
N ALA A 25 7.89 0.48 -4.31
CA ALA A 25 7.41 1.24 -5.45
C ALA A 25 5.92 0.92 -5.68
N GLU A 26 5.04 1.88 -5.38
CA GLU A 26 3.60 1.73 -5.52
C GLU A 26 3.15 2.02 -6.95
N ALA A 27 3.01 0.99 -7.77
CA ALA A 27 2.38 1.09 -9.09
C ALA A 27 0.88 1.38 -8.96
N GLY A 28 0.26 0.92 -7.87
CA GLY A 28 -1.15 1.12 -7.61
C GLY A 28 -2.01 0.65 -8.77
N VAL A 29 -2.81 1.56 -9.32
CA VAL A 29 -3.65 1.34 -10.52
C VAL A 29 -3.11 2.06 -11.76
N ASN A 30 -1.88 2.56 -11.74
CA ASN A 30 -1.26 3.28 -12.86
C ASN A 30 -1.04 2.41 -14.11
N HIS A 31 -1.34 1.12 -14.05
CA HIS A 31 -1.38 0.23 -15.21
C HIS A 31 -2.65 0.42 -16.08
N GLY A 32 -3.67 1.17 -15.60
CA GLY A 32 -4.89 1.44 -16.36
C GLY A 32 -5.64 0.19 -16.86
N GLY A 33 -5.50 -0.98 -16.20
CA GLY A 33 -6.06 -2.27 -16.63
C GLY A 33 -5.20 -3.02 -17.67
N ASP A 34 -4.11 -2.42 -18.16
CA ASP A 34 -3.22 -3.05 -19.14
C ASP A 34 -2.06 -3.80 -18.46
N ILE A 35 -2.05 -5.12 -18.61
CA ILE A 35 -1.01 -6.00 -18.07
C ILE A 35 0.40 -5.72 -18.65
N ASN A 36 0.48 -5.29 -19.89
CA ASN A 36 1.76 -4.94 -20.49
C ASN A 36 2.30 -3.63 -19.90
N LEU A 37 1.43 -2.69 -19.58
CA LEU A 37 1.80 -1.47 -18.87
C LEU A 37 2.21 -1.78 -17.42
N ALA A 38 1.51 -2.71 -16.75
CA ALA A 38 1.89 -3.21 -15.43
C ALA A 38 3.31 -3.82 -15.44
N LYS A 39 3.66 -4.62 -16.45
CA LYS A 39 5.03 -5.14 -16.61
C LYS A 39 6.08 -4.06 -16.84
N LYS A 40 5.77 -3.02 -17.61
CA LYS A 40 6.67 -1.87 -17.78
C LYS A 40 6.89 -1.12 -16.46
N LEU A 41 5.85 -1.00 -15.63
CA LEU A 41 6.00 -0.44 -14.29
C LEU A 41 6.90 -1.33 -13.42
N ILE A 42 6.80 -2.66 -13.50
CA ILE A 42 7.74 -3.57 -12.82
C ILE A 42 9.17 -3.33 -13.28
N ASP A 43 9.43 -3.24 -14.60
CA ASP A 43 10.77 -2.97 -15.12
C ASP A 43 11.30 -1.63 -14.59
N LEU A 44 10.48 -0.58 -14.58
CA LEU A 44 10.86 0.73 -14.03
C LEU A 44 11.20 0.67 -12.54
N ALA A 45 10.42 -0.10 -11.74
CA ALA A 45 10.70 -0.30 -10.32
C ALA A 45 12.04 -1.02 -10.10
N VAL A 46 12.36 -2.02 -10.92
CA VAL A 46 13.67 -2.71 -10.92
C VAL A 46 14.79 -1.75 -11.25
N ASP A 47 14.66 -0.98 -12.33
CA ASP A 47 15.67 -0.01 -12.79
C ASP A 47 15.92 1.09 -11.76
N SER A 48 14.90 1.43 -10.97
CA SER A 48 14.98 2.40 -9.87
C SER A 48 15.59 1.82 -8.60
N GLY A 49 15.87 0.52 -8.52
CA GLY A 49 16.45 -0.16 -7.37
C GLY A 49 15.48 -0.36 -6.21
N ALA A 50 14.17 -0.37 -6.44
CA ALA A 50 13.18 -0.68 -5.42
C ALA A 50 13.28 -2.14 -4.95
N ASP A 51 12.96 -2.41 -3.66
CA ASP A 51 12.93 -3.76 -3.12
C ASP A 51 11.66 -4.52 -3.51
N ALA A 52 10.56 -3.80 -3.61
CA ALA A 52 9.25 -4.35 -3.99
C ALA A 52 8.50 -3.41 -4.94
N VAL A 53 7.68 -4.00 -5.78
CA VAL A 53 6.63 -3.28 -6.52
C VAL A 53 5.27 -3.71 -5.98
N LYS A 54 4.36 -2.74 -5.81
CA LYS A 54 3.04 -3.01 -5.24
C LYS A 54 1.92 -2.55 -6.17
N PHE A 55 0.90 -3.40 -6.28
CA PHE A 55 -0.34 -3.16 -7.00
C PHE A 55 -1.53 -3.09 -6.04
N GLN A 56 -2.74 -2.99 -6.59
CA GLN A 56 -4.00 -3.01 -5.87
C GLN A 56 -4.90 -4.08 -6.47
N THR A 57 -5.57 -4.86 -5.62
CA THR A 57 -6.49 -5.92 -6.04
C THR A 57 -7.82 -5.74 -5.33
N PHE A 58 -8.87 -5.58 -6.11
CA PHE A 58 -10.22 -5.35 -5.62
C PHE A 58 -11.25 -5.82 -6.65
N LYS A 59 -12.48 -6.01 -6.17
CA LYS A 59 -13.69 -6.11 -6.99
C LYS A 59 -14.48 -4.82 -6.79
N ALA A 60 -14.74 -4.05 -7.83
CA ALA A 60 -15.37 -2.73 -7.73
C ALA A 60 -16.69 -2.77 -6.98
N GLU A 61 -17.50 -3.84 -7.18
CA GLU A 61 -18.76 -4.07 -6.49
C GLU A 61 -18.63 -4.28 -4.98
N HIS A 62 -17.46 -4.72 -4.50
CA HIS A 62 -17.16 -4.92 -3.08
C HIS A 62 -16.45 -3.74 -2.44
N LEU A 63 -15.95 -2.80 -3.26
CA LEU A 63 -15.21 -1.62 -2.81
C LEU A 63 -16.11 -0.41 -2.58
N ILE A 64 -17.09 -0.18 -3.45
CA ILE A 64 -17.98 0.98 -3.38
C ILE A 64 -19.45 0.62 -3.68
N LEU A 65 -20.35 1.47 -3.18
CA LEU A 65 -21.76 1.45 -3.59
C LEU A 65 -21.92 2.08 -4.98
N SER A 66 -22.91 1.62 -5.75
CA SER A 66 -23.12 2.01 -7.14
C SER A 66 -23.39 3.51 -7.36
N ASN A 67 -23.85 4.22 -6.32
CA ASN A 67 -24.21 5.64 -6.39
C ASN A 67 -23.14 6.58 -5.80
N VAL A 68 -21.96 6.06 -5.42
CA VAL A 68 -20.86 6.88 -4.90
C VAL A 68 -20.27 7.72 -6.03
N LYS A 69 -20.02 9.00 -5.74
CA LYS A 69 -19.38 9.93 -6.67
C LYS A 69 -17.86 9.82 -6.59
N LYS A 70 -17.19 10.09 -7.71
CA LYS A 70 -15.73 10.23 -7.74
C LYS A 70 -15.25 11.30 -6.74
N ALA A 71 -14.09 11.05 -6.13
CA ALA A 71 -13.41 12.05 -5.33
C ALA A 71 -12.99 13.26 -6.18
N PRO A 72 -12.85 14.47 -5.60
CA PRO A 72 -12.52 15.68 -6.36
C PRO A 72 -11.25 15.56 -7.22
N TYR A 73 -10.23 14.86 -6.75
CA TYR A 73 -9.00 14.65 -7.53
C TYR A 73 -9.21 13.70 -8.72
N GLN A 74 -10.05 12.68 -8.56
CA GLN A 74 -10.38 11.73 -9.62
C GLN A 74 -11.15 12.40 -10.76
N LEU A 75 -12.03 13.36 -10.45
CA LEU A 75 -12.75 14.15 -11.46
C LEU A 75 -11.82 14.98 -12.35
N LYS A 76 -10.64 15.36 -11.83
CA LYS A 76 -9.63 16.14 -12.56
C LYS A 76 -8.70 15.28 -13.43
N THR A 77 -8.60 13.98 -13.14
CA THR A 77 -7.57 13.10 -13.69
C THR A 77 -8.16 11.92 -14.49
N THR A 78 -9.47 11.74 -14.45
CA THR A 78 -10.20 10.68 -15.16
C THR A 78 -11.37 11.26 -15.98
N GLU A 79 -11.95 10.45 -16.84
CA GLU A 79 -13.04 10.88 -17.69
C GLU A 79 -14.30 11.25 -16.87
N VAL A 80 -14.81 12.48 -17.04
CA VAL A 80 -15.90 13.03 -16.22
C VAL A 80 -17.23 12.27 -16.40
N SER A 81 -17.47 11.76 -17.60
CA SER A 81 -18.71 11.01 -17.95
C SER A 81 -18.76 9.60 -17.35
N GLN A 82 -17.60 9.04 -17.01
CA GLN A 82 -17.48 7.70 -16.44
C GLN A 82 -17.87 7.71 -14.96
N SER A 83 -18.73 6.77 -14.53
CA SER A 83 -19.03 6.60 -13.10
C SER A 83 -17.81 6.14 -12.31
N GLN A 84 -17.83 6.29 -10.96
CA GLN A 84 -16.76 5.76 -10.13
C GLN A 84 -16.69 4.22 -10.22
N MET A 85 -17.83 3.55 -10.26
CA MET A 85 -17.93 2.11 -10.42
C MET A 85 -17.27 1.64 -11.73
N ASP A 86 -17.58 2.28 -12.86
CA ASP A 86 -17.01 1.89 -14.16
C ASP A 86 -15.50 2.21 -14.24
N MET A 87 -15.08 3.31 -13.62
CA MET A 87 -13.66 3.63 -13.48
C MET A 87 -12.92 2.51 -12.73
N LEU A 88 -13.44 2.11 -11.57
CA LEU A 88 -12.81 1.05 -10.77
C LEU A 88 -12.82 -0.29 -11.50
N ARG A 89 -13.95 -0.68 -12.14
CA ARG A 89 -14.00 -1.92 -12.94
C ARG A 89 -12.92 -1.97 -14.03
N SER A 90 -12.64 -0.85 -14.67
CA SER A 90 -11.60 -0.79 -15.70
C SER A 90 -10.19 -0.97 -15.16
N LEU A 91 -9.99 -0.86 -13.84
CA LEU A 91 -8.72 -0.95 -13.14
C LEU A 91 -8.53 -2.28 -12.37
N GLU A 92 -9.54 -3.15 -12.39
CA GLU A 92 -9.45 -4.45 -11.72
C GLU A 92 -8.35 -5.32 -12.32
N VAL A 93 -7.65 -6.05 -11.45
CA VAL A 93 -6.68 -7.08 -11.81
C VAL A 93 -7.22 -8.42 -11.36
N THR A 94 -7.36 -9.36 -12.30
CA THR A 94 -7.84 -10.71 -12.00
C THR A 94 -6.79 -11.52 -11.24
N ARG A 95 -7.22 -12.63 -10.62
CA ARG A 95 -6.32 -13.58 -9.96
C ARG A 95 -5.21 -14.08 -10.91
N ASP A 96 -5.56 -14.43 -12.14
CA ASP A 96 -4.58 -14.95 -13.11
C ASP A 96 -3.60 -13.87 -13.57
N GLN A 97 -4.06 -12.63 -13.70
CA GLN A 97 -3.19 -11.48 -13.96
C GLN A 97 -2.24 -11.21 -12.78
N ASN A 98 -2.72 -11.28 -11.53
CA ASN A 98 -1.86 -11.17 -10.35
C ASN A 98 -0.80 -12.29 -10.33
N LEU A 99 -1.17 -13.53 -10.68
CA LEU A 99 -0.22 -14.64 -10.81
C LEU A 99 0.83 -14.38 -11.91
N GLU A 100 0.41 -13.82 -13.03
CA GLU A 100 1.30 -13.45 -14.14
C GLU A 100 2.29 -12.35 -13.71
N LEU A 101 1.80 -11.30 -13.05
CA LEU A 101 2.65 -10.21 -12.52
C LEU A 101 3.61 -10.72 -11.44
N LYS A 102 3.15 -11.59 -10.53
CA LYS A 102 4.02 -12.23 -9.53
C LYS A 102 5.15 -13.04 -10.19
N LYS A 103 4.85 -13.86 -11.21
CA LYS A 103 5.87 -14.61 -11.95
C LYS A 103 6.84 -13.66 -12.67
N TYR A 104 6.34 -12.57 -13.23
CA TYR A 104 7.18 -11.58 -13.90
C TYR A 104 8.13 -10.89 -12.90
N CYS A 105 7.62 -10.47 -11.74
CA CYS A 105 8.44 -9.91 -10.65
C CYS A 105 9.54 -10.89 -10.21
N LEU A 106 9.20 -12.17 -10.05
CA LEU A 106 10.18 -13.21 -9.71
C LEU A 106 11.29 -13.31 -10.76
N SER A 107 10.96 -13.26 -12.05
CA SER A 107 11.93 -13.29 -13.15
C SER A 107 12.86 -12.08 -13.18
N LYS A 108 12.41 -10.95 -12.60
CA LYS A 108 13.14 -9.69 -12.49
C LYS A 108 13.83 -9.50 -11.14
N ASN A 109 13.72 -10.47 -10.24
CA ASN A 109 14.27 -10.44 -8.89
C ASN A 109 13.79 -9.24 -8.03
N ILE A 110 12.51 -8.85 -8.19
CA ILE A 110 11.83 -7.86 -7.37
C ILE A 110 10.67 -8.52 -6.61
N ILE A 111 10.38 -8.04 -5.39
CA ILE A 111 9.30 -8.59 -4.57
C ILE A 111 7.96 -8.06 -5.11
N PHE A 112 7.02 -8.99 -5.37
CA PHE A 112 5.64 -8.66 -5.72
C PHE A 112 4.80 -8.47 -4.46
N LEU A 113 4.14 -7.32 -4.34
CA LEU A 113 3.13 -7.03 -3.32
C LEU A 113 1.85 -6.57 -3.98
N THR A 114 0.73 -6.74 -3.29
CA THR A 114 -0.54 -6.11 -3.66
C THR A 114 -1.39 -5.86 -2.43
N THR A 115 -2.24 -4.84 -2.49
CA THR A 115 -3.20 -4.48 -1.45
C THR A 115 -4.54 -5.13 -1.78
N PRO A 116 -5.04 -6.11 -1.00
CA PRO A 116 -6.44 -6.53 -1.09
C PRO A 116 -7.33 -5.46 -0.46
N PHE A 117 -8.44 -5.12 -1.13
CA PHE A 117 -9.43 -4.17 -0.61
C PHE A 117 -10.77 -4.84 -0.26
N ASP A 118 -10.90 -6.13 -0.47
CA ASP A 118 -12.10 -6.90 -0.14
C ASP A 118 -11.74 -8.35 0.20
N GLU A 119 -12.68 -9.08 0.80
CA GLU A 119 -12.45 -10.44 1.27
C GLU A 119 -12.25 -11.44 0.13
N ILE A 120 -12.90 -11.25 -1.02
CA ILE A 120 -12.76 -12.13 -2.19
C ILE A 120 -11.35 -11.97 -2.75
N SER A 121 -10.92 -10.72 -2.93
CA SER A 121 -9.55 -10.41 -3.36
C SER A 121 -8.50 -10.95 -2.40
N LEU A 122 -8.74 -10.86 -1.09
CA LEU A 122 -7.84 -11.43 -0.09
C LEU A 122 -7.72 -12.96 -0.23
N ASP A 123 -8.84 -13.66 -0.44
CA ASP A 123 -8.83 -15.13 -0.58
C ASP A 123 -8.15 -15.56 -1.90
N GLU A 124 -8.42 -14.86 -3.02
CA GLU A 124 -7.73 -15.09 -4.29
C GLU A 124 -6.20 -14.88 -4.17
N LEU A 125 -5.78 -13.87 -3.42
CA LEU A 125 -4.36 -13.54 -3.21
C LEU A 125 -3.66 -14.51 -2.23
N ASP A 126 -4.39 -15.07 -1.27
CA ASP A 126 -3.84 -16.08 -0.35
C ASP A 126 -3.39 -17.35 -1.09
N GLU A 127 -4.14 -17.75 -2.12
CA GLU A 127 -3.74 -18.86 -3.00
C GLU A 127 -2.42 -18.58 -3.76
N LEU A 128 -2.05 -17.33 -3.93
CA LEU A 128 -0.80 -16.95 -4.59
C LEU A 128 0.41 -16.96 -3.63
N ASP A 129 0.23 -17.24 -2.35
CA ASP A 129 1.30 -17.24 -1.33
C ASP A 129 2.13 -15.94 -1.37
N LEU A 130 1.50 -14.82 -1.06
CA LEU A 130 2.18 -13.52 -1.00
C LEU A 130 3.18 -13.47 0.16
N PRO A 131 4.32 -12.75 0.02
CA PRO A 131 5.31 -12.62 1.09
C PRO A 131 4.87 -11.69 2.22
N ALA A 132 3.91 -10.81 1.99
CA ALA A 132 3.32 -9.89 2.97
C ALA A 132 1.97 -9.36 2.47
N TYR A 133 1.16 -8.85 3.37
CA TYR A 133 -0.08 -8.14 3.04
C TYR A 133 0.05 -6.64 3.34
N LYS A 134 -0.38 -5.81 2.41
CA LYS A 134 -0.59 -4.38 2.65
C LYS A 134 -2.04 -4.14 3.03
N VAL A 135 -2.26 -3.34 4.05
CA VAL A 135 -3.59 -2.86 4.44
C VAL A 135 -3.66 -1.36 4.17
N ALA A 136 -4.63 -0.95 3.37
CA ALA A 136 -4.87 0.45 3.07
C ALA A 136 -5.43 1.19 4.30
N SER A 137 -5.27 2.52 4.32
CA SER A 137 -5.80 3.37 5.39
C SER A 137 -7.32 3.24 5.55
N THR A 138 -8.05 3.02 4.46
CA THR A 138 -9.50 2.81 4.43
C THR A 138 -9.95 1.59 5.22
N ASP A 139 -9.09 0.57 5.33
CA ASP A 139 -9.42 -0.69 5.99
C ASP A 139 -8.91 -0.80 7.43
N LEU A 140 -8.23 0.23 7.95
CA LEU A 140 -7.69 0.20 9.31
C LEU A 140 -8.80 -0.01 10.36
N THR A 141 -9.97 0.55 10.15
CA THR A 141 -11.12 0.40 11.07
C THR A 141 -11.99 -0.82 10.76
N ASN A 142 -11.71 -1.55 9.68
CA ASN A 142 -12.40 -2.79 9.33
C ASN A 142 -11.83 -3.97 10.12
N LEU A 143 -12.16 -4.03 11.43
CA LEU A 143 -11.59 -5.02 12.35
C LEU A 143 -11.83 -6.48 11.92
N PRO A 144 -13.01 -6.87 11.35
CA PRO A 144 -13.20 -8.22 10.84
C PRO A 144 -12.21 -8.56 9.71
N PHE A 145 -11.96 -7.64 8.80
CA PHE A 145 -11.02 -7.81 7.69
C PHE A 145 -9.57 -7.90 8.20
N LEU A 146 -9.18 -7.02 9.14
CA LEU A 146 -7.88 -7.08 9.80
C LEU A 146 -7.63 -8.42 10.49
N LYS A 147 -8.65 -8.94 11.18
CA LYS A 147 -8.59 -10.26 11.82
C LYS A 147 -8.39 -11.38 10.79
N LYS A 148 -9.06 -11.29 9.64
CA LYS A 148 -8.93 -12.27 8.55
C LYS A 148 -7.50 -12.24 7.98
N ILE A 149 -6.95 -11.05 7.71
CA ILE A 149 -5.56 -10.87 7.25
C ILE A 149 -4.55 -11.37 8.29
N ALA A 150 -4.74 -11.01 9.56
CA ALA A 150 -3.81 -11.39 10.63
C ALA A 150 -3.68 -12.91 10.79
N LYS A 151 -4.76 -13.67 10.58
CA LYS A 151 -4.78 -15.13 10.61
C LYS A 151 -3.99 -15.80 9.48
N LYS A 152 -3.63 -15.07 8.41
CA LYS A 152 -2.78 -15.59 7.34
C LYS A 152 -1.33 -15.74 7.77
N ASN A 153 -0.92 -15.21 8.93
CA ASN A 153 0.44 -15.33 9.49
C ASN A 153 1.56 -14.86 8.55
N LYS A 154 1.29 -13.83 7.75
CA LYS A 154 2.26 -13.14 6.90
C LYS A 154 2.49 -11.73 7.44
N PRO A 155 3.67 -11.11 7.23
CA PRO A 155 3.90 -9.72 7.56
C PRO A 155 2.81 -8.78 7.05
N ILE A 156 2.47 -7.78 7.87
CA ILE A 156 1.43 -6.79 7.56
C ILE A 156 2.04 -5.39 7.53
N LEU A 157 1.89 -4.69 6.40
CA LEU A 157 2.17 -3.27 6.29
C LEU A 157 0.84 -2.53 6.47
N LEU A 158 0.64 -1.86 7.62
CA LEU A 158 -0.62 -1.22 8.00
C LEU A 158 -0.53 0.30 7.86
N SER A 159 -1.23 0.89 6.90
CA SER A 159 -1.34 2.36 6.74
C SER A 159 -2.38 2.96 7.68
N THR A 160 -2.12 4.19 8.16
CA THR A 160 -2.87 4.83 9.25
C THR A 160 -3.53 6.15 8.87
N GLY A 161 -3.58 6.50 7.60
CA GLY A 161 -4.27 7.70 7.13
C GLY A 161 -5.75 7.70 7.55
N MET A 162 -6.31 8.88 7.78
CA MET A 162 -7.71 9.09 8.19
C MET A 162 -8.11 8.44 9.53
N SER A 163 -7.16 8.15 10.42
CA SER A 163 -7.45 7.40 11.65
C SER A 163 -6.96 8.12 12.89
N TYR A 164 -7.71 8.00 13.97
CA TYR A 164 -7.30 8.45 15.29
C TYR A 164 -6.40 7.42 15.98
N LEU A 165 -5.59 7.85 16.97
CA LEU A 165 -4.73 6.96 17.74
C LEU A 165 -5.53 5.82 18.43
N SER A 166 -6.75 6.09 18.86
CA SER A 166 -7.63 5.08 19.46
C SER A 166 -8.03 3.98 18.48
N GLU A 167 -8.25 4.33 17.21
CA GLU A 167 -8.58 3.38 16.14
C GLU A 167 -7.35 2.55 15.76
N ILE A 168 -6.18 3.20 15.66
CA ILE A 168 -4.90 2.51 15.42
C ILE A 168 -4.62 1.52 16.55
N SER A 169 -4.82 1.91 17.82
CA SER A 169 -4.67 1.02 18.97
C SER A 169 -5.59 -0.19 18.86
N LYS A 170 -6.85 0.02 18.48
CA LYS A 170 -7.82 -1.05 18.32
C LYS A 170 -7.49 -2.00 17.18
N ALA A 171 -7.01 -1.46 16.04
CA ALA A 171 -6.53 -2.24 14.93
C ALA A 171 -5.33 -3.12 15.34
N LEU A 172 -4.33 -2.52 16.00
CA LEU A 172 -3.15 -3.23 16.49
C LEU A 172 -3.52 -4.31 17.52
N GLU A 173 -4.45 -4.05 18.46
CA GLU A 173 -4.97 -5.06 19.39
C GLU A 173 -5.56 -6.25 18.64
N THR A 174 -6.41 -5.98 17.65
CA THR A 174 -7.08 -7.01 16.85
C THR A 174 -6.07 -7.88 16.09
N ILE A 175 -5.04 -7.27 15.50
CA ILE A 175 -4.00 -7.99 14.77
C ILE A 175 -3.12 -8.78 15.75
N TYR A 176 -2.76 -8.20 16.89
CA TYR A 176 -1.83 -8.78 17.87
C TYR A 176 -2.28 -10.13 18.45
N GLU A 177 -3.60 -10.38 18.47
CA GLU A 177 -4.14 -11.68 18.87
C GLU A 177 -3.65 -12.85 17.99
N PHE A 178 -3.32 -12.57 16.72
CA PHE A 178 -3.01 -13.59 15.72
C PHE A 178 -1.64 -13.43 15.09
N ASN A 179 -1.12 -12.19 15.00
CA ASN A 179 0.10 -11.89 14.25
C ASN A 179 0.90 -10.79 14.94
N LYS A 180 2.22 -10.94 14.96
CA LYS A 180 3.16 -9.97 15.56
C LYS A 180 4.08 -9.33 14.54
N ASP A 181 4.02 -9.73 13.27
CA ASP A 181 4.80 -9.18 12.17
C ASP A 181 4.05 -8.01 11.53
N VAL A 182 4.11 -6.85 12.16
CA VAL A 182 3.43 -5.63 11.72
C VAL A 182 4.43 -4.50 11.55
N ILE A 183 4.29 -3.75 10.46
CA ILE A 183 4.96 -2.48 10.20
C ILE A 183 3.88 -1.42 10.08
N LEU A 184 3.88 -0.43 10.98
CA LEU A 184 2.89 0.63 11.04
C LEU A 184 3.36 1.82 10.21
N LEU A 185 2.61 2.19 9.17
CA LEU A 185 3.00 3.25 8.25
C LEU A 185 2.24 4.54 8.56
N GLN A 186 2.97 5.63 8.88
CA GLN A 186 2.39 6.96 8.78
C GLN A 186 1.98 7.22 7.34
N CYS A 187 0.81 7.82 7.17
CA CYS A 187 0.24 8.14 5.86
C CYS A 187 -0.74 9.30 5.99
N THR A 188 -0.81 10.17 4.99
CA THR A 188 -1.89 11.16 4.83
C THR A 188 -2.70 10.76 3.60
N ALA A 189 -3.99 10.46 3.80
CA ALA A 189 -4.85 9.91 2.75
C ALA A 189 -5.48 11.01 1.88
N ASN A 190 -4.64 11.71 1.15
CA ASN A 190 -5.02 12.65 0.08
C ASN A 190 -4.01 12.52 -1.06
N TYR A 191 -4.37 12.85 -2.30
CA TYR A 191 -3.57 12.58 -3.52
C TYR A 191 -3.61 13.75 -4.51
N PRO A 192 -2.50 14.49 -4.68
CA PRO A 192 -1.34 14.57 -3.81
C PRO A 192 -1.60 15.38 -2.54
N ILE A 193 -0.60 15.42 -1.65
CA ILE A 193 -0.55 16.31 -0.49
C ILE A 193 0.58 17.33 -0.65
N GLU A 194 0.45 18.45 0.04
CA GLU A 194 1.56 19.40 0.24
C GLU A 194 2.57 18.83 1.23
N ASP A 195 3.84 19.23 1.13
CA ASP A 195 4.90 18.75 2.02
C ASP A 195 4.59 19.00 3.51
N SER A 196 3.92 20.10 3.83
CA SER A 196 3.48 20.44 5.19
C SER A 196 2.44 19.48 5.75
N GLU A 197 1.70 18.77 4.89
CA GLU A 197 0.65 17.80 5.28
C GLU A 197 1.21 16.38 5.48
N ALA A 198 2.49 16.14 5.19
CA ALA A 198 3.15 14.85 5.41
C ALA A 198 3.14 14.41 6.88
N ASN A 199 3.11 15.37 7.80
CA ASN A 199 2.98 15.15 9.25
C ASN A 199 3.96 14.09 9.78
N LEU A 200 5.22 14.11 9.34
CA LEU A 200 6.22 13.12 9.71
C LEU A 200 6.43 12.99 11.22
N ASN A 201 6.12 14.03 12.01
CA ASN A 201 6.18 13.96 13.47
C ASN A 201 5.24 12.90 14.08
N VAL A 202 4.25 12.44 13.35
CA VAL A 202 3.39 11.32 13.76
C VAL A 202 4.21 10.04 13.96
N ILE A 203 5.30 9.84 13.23
CA ILE A 203 6.24 8.72 13.44
C ILE A 203 6.78 8.74 14.88
N ASN A 204 7.13 9.91 15.41
CA ASN A 204 7.56 10.06 16.81
C ASN A 204 6.41 9.79 17.80
N THR A 205 5.18 10.13 17.43
CA THR A 205 4.00 9.79 18.22
C THR A 205 3.81 8.28 18.29
N PHE A 206 3.96 7.59 17.17
CA PHE A 206 3.88 6.12 17.13
C PHE A 206 4.98 5.46 17.96
N LYS A 207 6.22 5.94 17.89
CA LYS A 207 7.33 5.44 18.73
C LYS A 207 7.04 5.50 20.23
N ARG A 208 6.34 6.55 20.68
CA ARG A 208 5.99 6.72 22.10
C ARG A 208 4.84 5.81 22.54
N ASN A 209 3.93 5.48 21.64
CA ASN A 209 2.70 4.76 21.97
C ASN A 209 2.76 3.27 21.66
N TYR A 210 3.59 2.84 20.69
CA TYR A 210 3.59 1.48 20.17
C TYR A 210 4.99 0.91 20.07
N ASN A 211 5.16 -0.34 20.49
CA ASN A 211 6.37 -1.11 20.24
C ASN A 211 6.22 -1.95 18.97
N VAL A 212 6.34 -1.29 17.82
CA VAL A 212 6.14 -1.85 16.47
C VAL A 212 7.18 -1.24 15.52
N LEU A 213 7.55 -1.92 14.44
CA LEU A 213 8.32 -1.30 13.35
C LEU A 213 7.51 -0.21 12.66
N LEU A 214 8.17 0.85 12.23
CA LEU A 214 7.53 2.01 11.62
C LEU A 214 7.95 2.19 10.17
N GLY A 215 7.07 2.81 9.39
CA GLY A 215 7.33 3.19 8.02
C GLY A 215 6.55 4.45 7.64
N TYR A 216 6.64 4.80 6.38
CA TYR A 216 5.95 5.96 5.80
C TYR A 216 5.42 5.62 4.41
N SER A 217 4.14 5.90 4.19
CA SER A 217 3.50 5.86 2.87
C SER A 217 3.30 7.29 2.39
N ASP A 218 4.04 7.69 1.37
CA ASP A 218 4.21 9.09 0.95
C ASP A 218 3.33 9.43 -0.26
N HIS A 219 2.53 10.49 -0.10
CA HIS A 219 1.69 11.06 -1.15
C HIS A 219 2.09 12.51 -1.54
N THR A 220 3.25 12.99 -1.10
CA THR A 220 3.79 14.29 -1.53
C THR A 220 4.23 14.25 -2.99
N VAL A 221 4.30 15.40 -3.65
CA VAL A 221 4.74 15.50 -5.05
C VAL A 221 6.26 15.28 -5.17
N GLY A 222 6.70 14.60 -6.21
CA GLY A 222 8.13 14.37 -6.46
C GLY A 222 8.74 13.45 -5.40
N VAL A 223 10.02 13.66 -5.07
CA VAL A 223 10.72 12.91 -4.00
C VAL A 223 10.12 13.22 -2.63
N GLY A 224 9.69 14.45 -2.43
CA GLY A 224 8.88 14.93 -1.32
C GLY A 224 9.43 14.61 0.06
N ALA A 225 8.53 14.18 0.95
CA ALA A 225 8.83 13.92 2.36
C ALA A 225 9.49 12.55 2.63
N ALA A 226 9.48 11.63 1.66
CA ALA A 226 9.94 10.26 1.84
C ALA A 226 11.34 10.14 2.48
N PRO A 227 12.41 10.83 1.99
CA PRO A 227 13.76 10.71 2.57
C PRO A 227 13.83 11.17 4.02
N PHE A 228 13.02 12.15 4.41
CA PHE A 228 13.02 12.71 5.76
C PHE A 228 12.34 11.80 6.79
N SER A 229 11.56 10.83 6.37
CA SER A 229 10.95 9.83 7.25
C SER A 229 11.97 8.83 7.81
N ILE A 230 13.06 8.58 7.08
CA ILE A 230 14.09 7.59 7.43
C ILE A 230 14.82 7.98 8.73
N PRO A 231 15.40 9.17 8.89
CA PRO A 231 16.04 9.56 10.15
C PRO A 231 15.03 9.66 11.30
N MET A 232 13.73 9.78 11.02
CA MET A 232 12.69 9.69 12.03
C MET A 232 12.33 8.25 12.41
N GLY A 233 12.90 7.25 11.72
CA GLY A 233 12.82 5.83 12.03
C GLY A 233 11.86 5.03 11.17
N ALA A 234 11.56 5.48 9.96
CA ALA A 234 10.89 4.66 8.99
C ALA A 234 11.83 3.59 8.44
N SER A 235 11.52 2.31 8.71
CA SER A 235 12.22 1.15 8.14
C SER A 235 11.64 0.74 6.78
N VAL A 236 10.45 1.24 6.43
CA VAL A 236 9.78 1.04 5.15
C VAL A 236 9.33 2.38 4.60
N VAL A 237 9.56 2.61 3.32
CA VAL A 237 9.02 3.75 2.58
C VAL A 237 8.25 3.24 1.37
N GLU A 238 7.01 3.68 1.24
CA GLU A 238 6.14 3.39 0.11
C GLU A 238 5.84 4.69 -0.63
N LYS A 239 5.93 4.68 -1.96
CA LYS A 239 5.61 5.85 -2.77
C LYS A 239 5.04 5.46 -4.13
N HIS A 240 3.98 6.17 -4.54
CA HIS A 240 3.44 6.05 -5.89
C HIS A 240 4.45 6.48 -6.94
N PHE A 241 4.49 5.73 -8.04
CA PHE A 241 5.30 6.06 -9.21
C PHE A 241 4.55 5.75 -10.50
N THR A 242 4.99 6.37 -11.59
CA THR A 242 4.39 6.19 -12.92
C THR A 242 5.44 6.35 -14.02
N ILE A 243 5.10 5.89 -15.22
CA ILE A 243 5.92 6.12 -16.43
C ILE A 243 5.73 7.56 -16.93
N ASP A 244 4.49 8.09 -16.86
CA ASP A 244 4.17 9.45 -17.29
C ASP A 244 3.02 10.02 -16.44
N LYS A 245 3.27 11.14 -15.75
CA LYS A 245 2.30 11.85 -14.91
C LYS A 245 1.12 12.45 -15.68
N ASN A 246 1.21 12.52 -17.02
CA ASN A 246 0.16 13.08 -17.85
C ASN A 246 -0.82 12.03 -18.37
N GLN A 247 -0.61 10.76 -18.06
CA GLN A 247 -1.57 9.71 -18.39
C GLN A 247 -2.90 9.93 -17.66
N VAL A 248 -3.97 9.44 -18.28
CA VAL A 248 -5.31 9.43 -17.67
C VAL A 248 -5.36 8.33 -16.61
N GLY A 249 -5.75 8.68 -15.39
CA GLY A 249 -5.86 7.75 -14.29
C GLY A 249 -5.88 8.47 -12.94
N PRO A 250 -6.36 7.83 -11.87
CA PRO A 250 -6.55 8.50 -10.59
C PRO A 250 -5.23 8.92 -9.92
N ASP A 251 -4.14 8.15 -10.08
CA ASP A 251 -2.95 8.27 -9.24
C ASP A 251 -1.72 8.87 -9.95
N HIS A 252 -1.74 8.98 -11.29
CA HIS A 252 -0.57 9.47 -12.06
C HIS A 252 -0.08 10.85 -11.61
N LYS A 253 -0.99 11.78 -11.29
CA LYS A 253 -0.63 13.15 -10.88
C LYS A 253 0.05 13.23 -9.51
N ALA A 254 -0.25 12.29 -8.62
CA ALA A 254 0.35 12.18 -7.29
C ALA A 254 1.62 11.30 -7.27
N SER A 255 1.95 10.67 -8.38
CA SER A 255 3.07 9.74 -8.51
C SER A 255 4.41 10.44 -8.75
N LEU A 256 5.52 9.73 -8.45
CA LEU A 256 6.89 10.12 -8.79
C LEU A 256 7.19 9.85 -10.26
#